data_04e5b670326ae4f7a64010e1e64b6fd2
#
_entry.id   04e5b670326ae4f7a64010e1e64b6fd2
#
_cell.length_a   1.000
_cell.length_b   1.000
_cell.length_c   1.000
_cell.angle_alpha   90.00
_cell.angle_beta   90.00
_cell.angle_gamma   90.00
#
_symmetry.space_group_name_H-M   'P 1'
#
loop_
_entity.id
_entity.type
_entity.pdbx_description
1 polymer ?
#
loop_
_entity_poly.entity_id
_entity_poly.type
_entity_poly.pdbx_seq_one_letter_code
_entity_poly.pdbx_strand_id
1 'polypeptide(L)'
;MEGRKFVIMNNVRGSTREWCRPLAAIVVFASLVVLGFFVASAIESVPVTKPTAAPTPSPISTEKALGFLPSVEAGSSAAGRTTLVFSDEFNGTELDSSKWGSGRYAATTAGDAPFNPHLEAAYYASSQVTEANGNLYLTLAPSKAVLDGKAYSYSSGMIQSEGHFALTPGTYIESRVKINSCDGCWNAFWAQPSKKWPPEIDIFEFFQPNSAPRFNFHPESGLENGPASYGQKNASYLDEFHTYGMYWDGHLATPYLDGTPYLPQPAGTEIPLYVIFNLTVYDGHSPPAGSNMAIDWVRAWR
;
A
#
# COMPACT_ATOMS: atom_id res chain seq x y z
N MET A 1 -7.51 -33.49 -55.06
CA MET A 1 -6.47 -34.46 -54.73
C MET A 1 -6.12 -34.27 -53.29
N GLU A 2 -6.62 -35.19 -52.55
CA GLU A 2 -6.15 -35.91 -51.36
C GLU A 2 -5.66 -35.00 -50.22
N GLY A 3 -6.28 -34.85 -49.06
CA GLY A 3 -7.08 -35.81 -48.26
C GLY A 3 -6.18 -36.61 -47.34
N ARG A 4 -5.79 -36.08 -46.16
CA ARG A 4 -5.36 -36.92 -45.02
C ARG A 4 -6.05 -36.48 -43.74
N LYS A 5 -7.01 -37.33 -43.34
CA LYS A 5 -7.58 -37.41 -42.01
C LYS A 5 -6.55 -38.01 -41.06
N PHE A 6 -6.36 -37.43 -39.86
CA PHE A 6 -5.77 -38.16 -38.76
C PHE A 6 -6.81 -38.46 -37.70
N VAL A 7 -6.82 -39.73 -37.32
CA VAL A 7 -7.78 -40.42 -36.47
C VAL A 7 -7.35 -40.26 -35.03
N ILE A 8 -8.34 -39.92 -34.18
CA ILE A 8 -8.27 -39.93 -32.72
C ILE A 8 -8.28 -41.37 -32.24
N MET A 9 -7.35 -41.78 -31.40
CA MET A 9 -7.48 -42.99 -30.60
C MET A 9 -7.53 -42.60 -29.13
N ASN A 10 -8.72 -42.77 -28.55
CA ASN A 10 -8.94 -42.87 -27.10
C ASN A 10 -8.29 -44.16 -26.58
N ASN A 11 -7.61 -44.08 -25.46
CA ASN A 11 -7.46 -45.26 -24.62
C ASN A 11 -7.58 -44.90 -23.15
N VAL A 12 -8.64 -45.35 -22.53
CA VAL A 12 -9.03 -45.35 -21.11
C VAL A 12 -8.44 -46.59 -20.44
N ARG A 13 -7.79 -46.42 -19.30
CA ARG A 13 -7.66 -47.34 -18.17
C ARG A 13 -6.93 -46.59 -17.07
N GLY A 14 -7.47 -46.24 -15.92
CA GLY A 14 -8.06 -47.07 -14.89
C GLY A 14 -6.95 -47.53 -13.91
N SER A 15 -6.70 -46.79 -12.81
CA SER A 15 -6.08 -47.41 -11.64
C SER A 15 -6.41 -46.56 -10.40
N THR A 16 -7.27 -47.13 -9.60
CA THR A 16 -7.56 -46.76 -8.20
C THR A 16 -6.33 -46.92 -7.34
N ARG A 17 -5.95 -45.93 -6.57
CA ARG A 17 -5.13 -46.09 -5.35
C ARG A 17 -5.72 -45.25 -4.22
N GLU A 18 -6.33 -45.97 -3.30
CA GLU A 18 -6.62 -45.53 -1.93
C GLU A 18 -5.31 -45.18 -1.22
N TRP A 19 -5.26 -44.02 -0.57
CA TRP A 19 -4.23 -43.70 0.42
C TRP A 19 -4.86 -43.06 1.65
N CYS A 20 -4.87 -43.87 2.69
CA CYS A 20 -4.69 -43.62 4.10
C CYS A 20 -5.07 -42.27 4.71
N ARG A 21 -6.03 -42.34 5.62
CA ARG A 21 -6.32 -41.35 6.66
C ARG A 21 -5.14 -41.23 7.64
N PRO A 22 -4.74 -40.04 8.10
CA PRO A 22 -3.93 -39.94 9.31
C PRO A 22 -4.80 -39.96 10.57
N LEU A 23 -4.29 -40.70 11.56
CA LEU A 23 -4.80 -40.88 12.91
C LEU A 23 -4.87 -39.54 13.67
N ALA A 24 -5.97 -39.32 14.35
CA ALA A 24 -6.13 -38.29 15.34
C ALA A 24 -5.24 -38.57 16.56
N ALA A 25 -4.30 -37.68 16.86
CA ALA A 25 -3.57 -37.71 18.14
C ALA A 25 -4.43 -37.03 19.22
N ILE A 26 -4.86 -37.82 20.19
CA ILE A 26 -5.53 -37.35 21.41
C ILE A 26 -4.43 -36.80 22.33
N VAL A 27 -4.43 -35.49 22.58
CA VAL A 27 -3.59 -34.86 23.61
C VAL A 27 -4.42 -34.78 24.90
N VAL A 28 -4.02 -35.59 25.89
CA VAL A 28 -4.56 -35.55 27.24
C VAL A 28 -3.91 -34.40 27.99
N PHE A 29 -4.70 -33.39 28.36
CA PHE A 29 -4.28 -32.36 29.30
C PHE A 29 -4.39 -32.89 30.75
N ALA A 30 -3.26 -33.04 31.42
CA ALA A 30 -3.18 -33.27 32.84
C ALA A 30 -3.35 -31.94 33.58
N SER A 31 -4.42 -31.81 34.36
CA SER A 31 -4.67 -30.65 35.21
C SER A 31 -3.81 -30.73 36.47
N LEU A 32 -2.86 -29.84 36.63
CA LEU A 32 -2.13 -29.63 37.90
C LEU A 32 -2.93 -28.66 38.77
N VAL A 33 -3.46 -29.15 39.87
CA VAL A 33 -4.04 -28.33 40.93
C VAL A 33 -2.89 -27.84 41.80
N VAL A 34 -2.64 -26.52 41.80
CA VAL A 34 -1.70 -25.87 42.72
C VAL A 34 -2.52 -25.26 43.86
N LEU A 35 -2.34 -25.80 45.07
CA LEU A 35 -2.87 -25.22 46.30
C LEU A 35 -2.10 -23.91 46.58
N GLY A 36 -2.81 -22.77 46.51
CA GLY A 36 -2.25 -21.46 46.90
C GLY A 36 -2.40 -21.24 48.42
N PHE A 37 -1.28 -21.05 49.09
CA PHE A 37 -1.25 -20.54 50.48
C PHE A 37 -1.60 -19.03 50.49
N PHE A 38 -2.64 -18.68 51.20
CA PHE A 38 -2.95 -17.28 51.52
C PHE A 38 -1.98 -16.77 52.60
N VAL A 39 -1.12 -15.84 52.24
CA VAL A 39 -0.41 -14.98 53.18
C VAL A 39 -1.15 -13.64 53.23
N ALA A 40 -1.78 -13.38 54.38
CA ALA A 40 -2.38 -12.09 54.65
C ALA A 40 -1.27 -11.08 54.94
N SER A 41 -0.98 -10.15 54.02
CA SER A 41 -0.14 -8.99 54.25
C SER A 41 -1.03 -7.80 54.63
N ALA A 42 -0.72 -7.17 55.72
CA ALA A 42 -1.37 -5.96 56.22
C ALA A 42 -1.19 -4.82 55.21
N ILE A 43 -2.27 -4.19 54.81
CA ILE A 43 -2.28 -3.02 53.96
C ILE A 43 -2.11 -1.80 54.88
N GLU A 44 -0.91 -1.21 54.91
CA GLU A 44 -0.72 0.13 55.46
C GLU A 44 -1.36 1.15 54.51
N SER A 45 -2.23 1.98 55.03
CA SER A 45 -2.91 3.07 54.31
C SER A 45 -1.94 4.17 53.96
N VAL A 46 -1.60 4.28 52.68
CA VAL A 46 -0.87 5.42 52.13
C VAL A 46 -1.85 6.60 51.99
N PRO A 47 -1.51 7.82 52.46
CA PRO A 47 -2.39 8.96 52.34
C PRO A 47 -2.56 9.39 50.87
N VAL A 48 -3.82 9.49 50.46
CA VAL A 48 -4.21 9.95 49.12
C VAL A 48 -3.87 11.45 49.02
N THR A 49 -2.82 11.79 48.30
CA THR A 49 -2.55 13.16 47.90
C THR A 49 -3.54 13.57 46.80
N LYS A 50 -4.21 14.72 47.03
CA LYS A 50 -5.15 15.33 46.10
C LYS A 50 -4.47 15.52 44.73
N PRO A 51 -5.11 15.07 43.60
CA PRO A 51 -4.51 15.27 42.29
C PRO A 51 -4.36 16.75 41.98
N THR A 52 -3.15 17.16 41.68
CA THR A 52 -2.84 18.49 41.14
C THR A 52 -3.52 18.58 39.76
N ALA A 53 -4.28 19.64 39.54
CA ALA A 53 -4.97 19.90 38.28
C ALA A 53 -3.99 19.83 37.11
N ALA A 54 -4.32 19.08 36.09
CA ALA A 54 -3.59 19.02 34.84
C ALA A 54 -3.48 20.45 34.25
N PRO A 55 -2.35 20.81 33.65
CA PRO A 55 -2.21 22.13 33.02
C PRO A 55 -3.26 22.23 31.89
N THR A 56 -4.02 23.31 31.90
CA THR A 56 -4.95 23.69 30.85
C THR A 56 -4.18 23.77 29.56
N PRO A 57 -4.62 23.06 28.46
CA PRO A 57 -3.96 23.18 27.17
C PRO A 57 -4.01 24.64 26.74
N SER A 58 -2.85 25.20 26.39
CA SER A 58 -2.75 26.53 25.80
C SER A 58 -3.61 26.59 24.55
N PRO A 59 -4.30 27.70 24.27
CA PRO A 59 -5.09 27.83 23.06
C PRO A 59 -4.18 27.64 21.86
N ILE A 60 -4.56 26.69 20.99
CA ILE A 60 -3.92 26.50 19.69
C ILE A 60 -4.07 27.83 18.96
N SER A 61 -2.96 28.48 18.66
CA SER A 61 -2.96 29.77 17.97
C SER A 61 -3.65 29.60 16.61
N THR A 62 -4.65 30.42 16.37
CA THR A 62 -5.43 30.53 15.13
C THR A 62 -4.62 31.14 13.98
N GLU A 63 -3.29 31.03 14.00
CA GLU A 63 -2.40 31.57 12.96
C GLU A 63 -2.25 30.68 11.72
N LYS A 64 -2.93 29.53 11.66
CA LYS A 64 -2.90 28.63 10.48
C LYS A 64 -3.97 28.95 9.42
N ALA A 65 -4.67 30.10 9.55
CA ALA A 65 -5.76 30.47 8.65
C ALA A 65 -5.41 31.53 7.59
N LEU A 66 -4.16 31.92 7.43
CA LEU A 66 -3.71 32.84 6.39
C LEU A 66 -2.41 32.33 5.78
N GLY A 67 -2.54 31.59 4.68
CA GLY A 67 -1.72 31.54 3.48
C GLY A 67 -0.19 31.78 3.56
N PHE A 68 0.48 31.45 4.64
CA PHE A 68 1.91 31.24 4.65
C PHE A 68 2.15 29.74 4.75
N LEU A 69 2.17 29.09 3.58
CA LEU A 69 2.92 27.84 3.49
C LEU A 69 4.33 28.15 3.96
N PRO A 70 4.92 27.40 4.96
CA PRO A 70 6.34 27.43 5.12
C PRO A 70 6.89 27.15 3.70
N SER A 71 7.72 28.08 3.19
CA SER A 71 8.53 27.76 2.03
C SER A 71 9.15 26.41 2.34
N VAL A 72 8.75 25.37 1.60
CA VAL A 72 9.42 24.08 1.67
C VAL A 72 10.84 24.42 1.24
N GLU A 73 11.71 24.74 2.20
CA GLU A 73 13.13 24.65 1.94
C GLU A 73 13.26 23.25 1.35
N ALA A 74 13.83 23.18 0.17
CA ALA A 74 14.10 21.91 -0.51
C ALA A 74 15.04 21.12 0.40
N GLY A 75 14.44 20.53 1.47
CA GLY A 75 15.17 19.77 2.46
C GLY A 75 15.81 18.58 1.79
N SER A 76 16.97 18.17 2.28
CA SER A 76 17.59 16.93 1.84
C SER A 76 16.64 15.77 2.12
N SER A 77 16.59 14.80 1.22
CA SER A 77 15.87 13.56 1.44
C SER A 77 16.43 12.79 2.64
N ALA A 78 15.64 11.87 3.21
CA ALA A 78 16.10 10.97 4.28
C ALA A 78 17.35 10.15 3.86
N ALA A 79 17.55 9.93 2.55
CA ALA A 79 18.75 9.30 1.99
C ALA A 79 19.91 10.27 1.73
N GLY A 80 19.86 11.52 2.22
CA GLY A 80 20.92 12.51 2.07
C GLY A 80 21.02 13.14 0.67
N ARG A 81 20.00 13.01 -0.19
CA ARG A 81 19.93 13.63 -1.52
C ARG A 81 19.42 15.06 -1.42
N THR A 82 19.97 15.98 -2.19
CA THR A 82 19.72 17.42 -2.01
C THR A 82 19.09 18.09 -3.23
N THR A 83 19.12 17.46 -4.41
CA THR A 83 18.53 18.04 -5.62
C THR A 83 17.12 17.50 -5.81
N LEU A 84 16.12 18.35 -5.53
CA LEU A 84 14.72 18.02 -5.79
C LEU A 84 14.50 17.96 -7.31
N VAL A 85 14.00 16.82 -7.81
CA VAL A 85 13.76 16.57 -9.23
C VAL A 85 12.28 16.39 -9.58
N PHE A 86 11.44 16.12 -8.58
CA PHE A 86 9.99 16.05 -8.73
C PHE A 86 9.31 16.31 -7.38
N SER A 87 8.19 17.02 -7.40
CA SER A 87 7.32 17.14 -6.23
C SER A 87 5.89 17.45 -6.59
N ASP A 88 4.98 17.03 -5.73
CA ASP A 88 3.61 17.52 -5.67
C ASP A 88 3.16 17.59 -4.21
N GLU A 89 2.62 18.74 -3.83
CA GLU A 89 2.16 19.04 -2.47
C GLU A 89 0.62 18.94 -2.37
N PHE A 90 -0.05 18.61 -3.44
CA PHE A 90 -1.51 18.47 -3.55
C PHE A 90 -2.30 19.61 -2.89
N ASN A 91 -1.83 20.84 -3.09
CA ASN A 91 -2.43 22.07 -2.53
C ASN A 91 -3.49 22.71 -3.42
N GLY A 92 -3.81 22.08 -4.54
CA GLY A 92 -4.82 22.55 -5.50
C GLY A 92 -6.23 22.12 -5.15
N THR A 93 -7.08 22.13 -6.16
CA THR A 93 -8.47 21.64 -6.12
C THR A 93 -8.73 20.58 -7.20
N GLU A 94 -7.76 20.36 -8.07
CA GLU A 94 -7.80 19.41 -9.18
C GLU A 94 -6.41 18.80 -9.36
N LEU A 95 -6.35 17.55 -9.78
CA LEU A 95 -5.10 16.84 -10.07
C LEU A 95 -4.31 17.58 -11.15
N ASP A 96 -3.04 17.87 -10.86
CA ASP A 96 -2.13 18.51 -11.84
C ASP A 96 -1.83 17.56 -13.01
N SER A 97 -2.54 17.77 -14.13
CA SER A 97 -2.40 16.96 -15.35
C SER A 97 -1.04 17.10 -16.04
N SER A 98 -0.19 18.05 -15.64
CA SER A 98 1.19 18.14 -16.11
C SER A 98 2.13 17.16 -15.39
N LYS A 99 1.69 16.57 -14.26
CA LYS A 99 2.44 15.62 -13.44
C LYS A 99 1.81 14.24 -13.42
N TRP A 100 0.48 14.15 -13.52
CA TRP A 100 -0.28 12.94 -13.27
C TRP A 100 -1.35 12.65 -14.32
N GLY A 101 -1.47 11.38 -14.67
CA GLY A 101 -2.70 10.83 -15.23
C GLY A 101 -3.55 10.19 -14.14
N SER A 102 -4.89 10.25 -14.26
CA SER A 102 -5.79 9.46 -13.42
C SER A 102 -6.16 8.15 -14.11
N GLY A 103 -6.23 7.04 -13.35
CA GLY A 103 -6.48 5.71 -13.90
C GLY A 103 -5.25 5.08 -14.57
N ARG A 104 -5.48 3.88 -15.14
CA ARG A 104 -4.41 3.04 -15.71
C ARG A 104 -3.89 3.56 -17.06
N TYR A 105 -4.76 4.14 -17.89
CA TYR A 105 -4.47 4.55 -19.26
C TYR A 105 -5.00 5.95 -19.54
N ALA A 106 -4.60 6.98 -18.79
CA ALA A 106 -5.10 8.35 -18.98
C ALA A 106 -6.65 8.37 -19.08
N ALA A 107 -7.27 8.29 -17.97
CA ALA A 107 -8.69 8.13 -17.68
C ALA A 107 -9.66 8.37 -18.83
N THR A 108 -10.33 7.34 -19.25
CA THR A 108 -11.63 7.51 -19.87
C THR A 108 -12.68 7.79 -18.77
N THR A 109 -13.70 8.60 -19.05
CA THR A 109 -14.81 8.85 -18.13
C THR A 109 -15.58 7.57 -17.74
N ALA A 110 -15.33 6.46 -18.44
CA ALA A 110 -15.93 5.16 -18.20
C ALA A 110 -15.21 4.34 -17.12
N GLY A 111 -13.98 4.72 -16.75
CA GLY A 111 -13.14 3.98 -15.83
C GLY A 111 -12.28 2.90 -16.50
N ASP A 112 -11.25 2.46 -15.78
CA ASP A 112 -10.29 1.46 -16.24
C ASP A 112 -10.37 0.18 -15.40
N ALA A 113 -10.35 -0.98 -16.06
CA ALA A 113 -10.21 -2.25 -15.36
C ALA A 113 -8.91 -2.31 -14.55
N PRO A 114 -8.89 -2.95 -13.37
CA PRO A 114 -7.69 -3.06 -12.54
C PRO A 114 -6.62 -3.94 -13.19
N PHE A 115 -5.40 -3.93 -12.62
CA PHE A 115 -4.30 -4.77 -13.10
C PHE A 115 -4.57 -6.26 -12.90
N ASN A 116 -5.22 -6.62 -11.77
CA ASN A 116 -5.54 -7.99 -11.39
C ASN A 116 -7.06 -8.21 -11.31
N PRO A 117 -7.80 -8.21 -12.43
CA PRO A 117 -9.26 -8.27 -12.40
C PRO A 117 -9.83 -9.52 -11.73
N HIS A 118 -9.02 -10.58 -11.54
CA HIS A 118 -9.46 -11.79 -10.82
C HIS A 118 -9.36 -11.65 -9.29
N LEU A 119 -8.60 -10.68 -8.79
CA LEU A 119 -8.38 -10.45 -7.36
C LEU A 119 -9.06 -9.17 -6.85
N GLU A 120 -9.33 -8.22 -7.74
CA GLU A 120 -9.78 -6.88 -7.39
C GLU A 120 -11.27 -6.70 -7.68
N ALA A 121 -12.02 -6.22 -6.69
CA ALA A 121 -13.46 -5.90 -6.80
C ALA A 121 -13.71 -4.43 -7.19
N ALA A 122 -12.68 -3.61 -7.32
CA ALA A 122 -12.77 -2.22 -7.74
C ALA A 122 -12.17 -2.02 -9.14
N TYR A 123 -12.76 -1.10 -9.91
CA TYR A 123 -12.17 -0.52 -11.11
C TYR A 123 -11.74 0.92 -10.83
N TYR A 124 -10.82 1.48 -11.62
CA TYR A 124 -10.34 2.85 -11.44
C TYR A 124 -11.19 3.85 -12.20
N ALA A 125 -11.58 4.94 -11.52
CA ALA A 125 -12.34 6.03 -12.09
C ALA A 125 -11.78 7.38 -11.63
N SER A 126 -11.66 8.35 -12.53
CA SER A 126 -11.18 9.70 -12.22
C SER A 126 -12.03 10.42 -11.17
N SER A 127 -13.34 10.11 -11.09
CA SER A 127 -14.26 10.63 -10.07
C SER A 127 -13.91 10.19 -8.63
N GLN A 128 -13.03 9.19 -8.48
CA GLN A 128 -12.54 8.71 -7.18
C GLN A 128 -11.18 9.29 -6.81
N VAL A 129 -10.68 10.25 -7.59
CA VAL A 129 -9.46 11.02 -7.36
C VAL A 129 -9.88 12.45 -7.08
N THR A 130 -9.66 12.94 -5.85
CA THR A 130 -10.04 14.30 -5.47
C THR A 130 -8.90 14.97 -4.71
N GLU A 131 -8.63 16.24 -5.03
CA GLU A 131 -7.67 17.06 -4.33
C GLU A 131 -8.39 18.11 -3.49
N ALA A 132 -8.19 18.09 -2.18
CA ALA A 132 -8.84 18.98 -1.23
C ALA A 132 -8.06 19.08 0.09
N ASN A 133 -8.14 20.24 0.74
CA ASN A 133 -7.55 20.48 2.06
C ASN A 133 -6.05 20.13 2.15
N GLY A 134 -5.29 20.36 1.07
CA GLY A 134 -3.86 20.04 1.01
C GLY A 134 -3.56 18.54 0.94
N ASN A 135 -4.46 17.74 0.42
CA ASN A 135 -4.25 16.31 0.22
C ASN A 135 -4.91 15.83 -1.08
N LEU A 136 -4.33 14.83 -1.68
CA LEU A 136 -4.99 14.00 -2.68
C LEU A 136 -5.66 12.81 -2.00
N TYR A 137 -6.91 12.53 -2.37
CA TYR A 137 -7.67 11.39 -1.88
C TYR A 137 -7.96 10.41 -3.01
N LEU A 138 -7.62 9.15 -2.79
CA LEU A 138 -8.08 8.02 -3.58
C LEU A 138 -9.17 7.32 -2.76
N THR A 139 -10.41 7.30 -3.27
CA THR A 139 -11.57 6.92 -2.47
C THR A 139 -12.31 5.73 -3.08
N LEU A 140 -12.81 4.83 -2.24
CA LEU A 140 -13.70 3.74 -2.64
C LEU A 140 -15.16 4.21 -2.63
N ALA A 141 -15.87 3.95 -3.71
CA ALA A 141 -17.31 4.12 -3.78
C ALA A 141 -18.01 2.86 -4.31
N PRO A 142 -19.19 2.50 -3.79
CA PRO A 142 -19.99 1.39 -4.32
C PRO A 142 -20.27 1.59 -5.81
N SER A 143 -20.21 0.52 -6.59
CA SER A 143 -20.47 0.52 -8.02
C SER A 143 -21.25 -0.72 -8.46
N LYS A 144 -21.81 -0.66 -9.67
CA LYS A 144 -22.40 -1.80 -10.40
C LYS A 144 -21.93 -1.81 -11.84
N ALA A 145 -20.78 -1.21 -12.12
CA ALA A 145 -20.23 -1.17 -13.47
C ALA A 145 -19.81 -2.56 -13.94
N VAL A 146 -19.89 -2.77 -15.24
CA VAL A 146 -19.38 -3.96 -15.94
C VAL A 146 -18.32 -3.48 -16.92
N LEU A 147 -17.08 -3.91 -16.74
CA LEU A 147 -15.95 -3.61 -17.61
C LEU A 147 -15.34 -4.94 -18.09
N ASP A 148 -15.10 -5.05 -19.37
CA ASP A 148 -14.54 -6.26 -20.00
C ASP A 148 -15.26 -7.56 -19.59
N GLY A 149 -16.59 -7.49 -19.41
CA GLY A 149 -17.44 -8.61 -19.03
C GLY A 149 -17.43 -8.99 -17.55
N LYS A 150 -16.64 -8.29 -16.71
CA LYS A 150 -16.63 -8.45 -15.25
C LYS A 150 -17.46 -7.35 -14.56
N ALA A 151 -18.31 -7.75 -13.61
CA ALA A 151 -19.00 -6.83 -12.72
C ALA A 151 -18.07 -6.42 -11.54
N TYR A 152 -18.03 -5.13 -11.24
CA TYR A 152 -17.26 -4.56 -10.14
C TYR A 152 -18.18 -3.99 -9.08
N SER A 153 -17.92 -4.33 -7.82
CA SER A 153 -18.71 -3.86 -6.68
C SER A 153 -18.33 -2.45 -6.23
N TYR A 154 -17.15 -1.98 -6.65
CA TYR A 154 -16.62 -0.67 -6.28
C TYR A 154 -15.99 0.04 -7.49
N SER A 155 -15.91 1.37 -7.40
CA SER A 155 -14.96 2.21 -8.12
C SER A 155 -13.93 2.74 -7.13
N SER A 156 -12.71 3.00 -7.58
CA SER A 156 -11.59 3.49 -6.77
C SER A 156 -10.73 4.49 -7.52
N GLY A 157 -9.85 5.19 -6.77
CA GLY A 157 -8.89 6.13 -7.32
C GLY A 157 -7.54 5.48 -7.63
N MET A 158 -6.91 5.98 -8.69
CA MET A 158 -5.53 5.70 -9.08
C MET A 158 -4.95 6.92 -9.78
N ILE A 159 -3.69 7.26 -9.47
CA ILE A 159 -2.89 8.23 -10.22
C ILE A 159 -1.58 7.62 -10.64
N GLN A 160 -1.02 8.11 -11.74
CA GLN A 160 0.26 7.64 -12.27
C GLN A 160 1.02 8.77 -12.99
N SER A 161 2.35 8.70 -12.99
CA SER A 161 3.23 9.71 -13.58
C SER A 161 3.76 9.34 -14.98
N GLU A 162 3.14 8.39 -15.69
CA GLU A 162 3.57 7.94 -17.00
C GLU A 162 3.61 9.10 -18.01
N GLY A 163 4.74 9.26 -18.71
CA GLY A 163 4.93 10.36 -19.64
C GLY A 163 5.33 11.71 -19.01
N HIS A 164 5.29 11.83 -17.68
CA HIS A 164 5.61 13.06 -16.95
C HIS A 164 6.86 12.94 -16.09
N PHE A 165 6.95 11.88 -15.27
CA PHE A 165 8.09 11.63 -14.39
C PHE A 165 8.38 10.13 -14.28
N ALA A 166 9.67 9.79 -14.24
CA ALA A 166 10.12 8.42 -13.97
C ALA A 166 11.34 8.42 -13.05
N LEU A 167 11.33 7.45 -12.13
CA LEU A 167 12.49 7.10 -11.31
C LEU A 167 13.59 6.55 -12.21
N THR A 168 14.83 6.89 -11.89
CA THR A 168 16.04 6.30 -12.48
C THR A 168 17.01 5.96 -11.36
N PRO A 169 18.01 5.09 -11.59
CA PRO A 169 19.04 4.81 -10.58
C PRO A 169 19.64 6.09 -9.97
N GLY A 170 19.85 6.08 -8.65
CA GLY A 170 20.30 7.24 -7.88
C GLY A 170 19.18 8.12 -7.34
N THR A 171 17.92 7.81 -7.63
CA THR A 171 16.77 8.57 -7.12
C THR A 171 16.33 8.07 -5.73
N TYR A 172 16.09 8.99 -4.82
CA TYR A 172 15.28 8.80 -3.63
C TYR A 172 13.90 9.40 -3.87
N ILE A 173 12.86 8.66 -3.57
CA ILE A 173 11.47 9.14 -3.58
C ILE A 173 10.83 8.87 -2.24
N GLU A 174 9.99 9.78 -1.77
CA GLU A 174 9.12 9.57 -0.60
C GLU A 174 7.79 10.29 -0.74
N SER A 175 6.81 9.80 -0.01
CA SER A 175 5.48 10.38 0.08
C SER A 175 4.96 10.28 1.51
N ARG A 176 4.22 11.30 1.96
CA ARG A 176 3.52 11.29 3.23
C ARG A 176 2.08 10.88 3.01
N VAL A 177 1.71 9.73 3.55
CA VAL A 177 0.44 9.06 3.23
C VAL A 177 -0.25 8.60 4.51
N LYS A 178 -1.58 8.77 4.55
CA LYS A 178 -2.46 8.15 5.54
C LYS A 178 -3.34 7.10 4.87
N ILE A 179 -3.31 5.90 5.42
CA ILE A 179 -4.06 4.74 4.95
C ILE A 179 -5.14 4.43 5.99
N ASN A 180 -6.40 4.62 5.64
CA ASN A 180 -7.49 4.34 6.56
C ASN A 180 -7.69 2.82 6.72
N SER A 181 -8.01 2.40 7.94
CA SER A 181 -8.42 1.02 8.22
C SER A 181 -9.65 0.65 7.40
N CYS A 182 -9.62 -0.52 6.75
CA CYS A 182 -10.62 -0.92 5.79
C CYS A 182 -10.63 -2.45 5.61
N ASP A 183 -11.80 -3.07 5.49
CA ASP A 183 -11.89 -4.51 5.24
C ASP A 183 -11.47 -4.85 3.82
N GLY A 184 -10.42 -5.65 3.68
CA GLY A 184 -9.91 -6.13 2.40
C GLY A 184 -9.33 -5.06 1.48
N CYS A 185 -9.07 -3.85 1.98
CA CYS A 185 -8.39 -2.83 1.19
C CYS A 185 -6.94 -3.21 0.87
N TRP A 186 -6.54 -2.88 -0.34
CA TRP A 186 -5.18 -2.99 -0.84
C TRP A 186 -4.73 -1.62 -1.35
N ASN A 187 -3.86 -0.99 -0.59
CA ASN A 187 -3.29 0.33 -0.89
C ASN A 187 -1.86 0.13 -1.37
N ALA A 188 -1.47 0.82 -2.43
CA ALA A 188 -0.12 0.70 -2.97
C ALA A 188 0.48 2.04 -3.41
N PHE A 189 1.80 2.16 -3.22
CA PHE A 189 2.70 3.14 -3.78
C PHE A 189 3.85 2.38 -4.43
N TRP A 190 3.93 2.41 -5.74
CA TRP A 190 4.78 1.53 -6.52
C TRP A 190 5.24 2.16 -7.84
N ALA A 191 6.10 1.46 -8.57
CA ALA A 191 6.65 1.95 -9.83
C ALA A 191 6.92 0.81 -10.81
N GLN A 192 6.62 1.07 -12.11
CA GLN A 192 6.86 0.13 -13.21
C GLN A 192 7.26 0.86 -14.51
N PRO A 193 7.81 0.18 -15.52
CA PRO A 193 8.11 0.77 -16.81
C PRO A 193 6.88 0.90 -17.71
N SER A 194 6.89 1.89 -18.63
CA SER A 194 5.76 2.21 -19.51
C SER A 194 5.36 1.12 -20.52
N LYS A 195 6.27 0.22 -20.89
CA LYS A 195 6.05 -0.64 -22.07
C LYS A 195 6.07 -2.13 -21.80
N LYS A 196 6.53 -2.54 -20.65
CA LYS A 196 6.61 -3.95 -20.28
C LYS A 196 6.48 -4.14 -18.79
N TRP A 197 6.01 -5.28 -18.38
CA TRP A 197 6.02 -5.76 -17.02
C TRP A 197 6.55 -7.20 -17.00
N PRO A 198 7.37 -7.62 -16.06
CA PRO A 198 8.11 -6.82 -15.10
C PRO A 198 9.28 -6.02 -15.72
N PRO A 199 10.06 -5.19 -14.99
CA PRO A 199 10.18 -5.13 -13.53
C PRO A 199 9.14 -4.24 -12.86
N GLU A 200 9.00 -4.37 -11.50
CA GLU A 200 8.15 -3.54 -10.64
C GLU A 200 8.78 -3.39 -9.27
N ILE A 201 8.67 -2.22 -8.66
CA ILE A 201 9.11 -1.98 -7.28
C ILE A 201 7.94 -1.43 -6.49
N ASP A 202 7.51 -2.15 -5.45
CA ASP A 202 6.47 -1.72 -4.54
C ASP A 202 7.10 -1.05 -3.33
N ILE A 203 7.00 0.28 -3.25
CA ILE A 203 7.56 1.07 -2.14
C ILE A 203 6.77 0.76 -0.88
N PHE A 204 5.46 0.68 -0.97
CA PHE A 204 4.63 0.00 0.01
C PHE A 204 3.41 -0.67 -0.63
N GLU A 205 3.00 -1.76 -0.03
CA GLU A 205 1.69 -2.37 -0.18
C GLU A 205 1.11 -2.67 1.20
N PHE A 206 -0.17 -2.33 1.38
CA PHE A 206 -0.95 -2.73 2.55
C PHE A 206 -2.05 -3.69 2.13
N PHE A 207 -1.98 -4.90 2.62
CA PHE A 207 -2.98 -5.94 2.41
C PHE A 207 -3.81 -6.07 3.70
N GLN A 208 -4.83 -5.24 3.84
CA GLN A 208 -5.60 -5.19 5.07
C GLN A 208 -6.40 -6.50 5.31
N PRO A 209 -6.47 -6.94 6.57
CA PRO A 209 -6.28 -6.16 7.80
C PRO A 209 -4.84 -6.06 8.32
N ASN A 210 -3.81 -6.44 7.55
CA ASN A 210 -2.43 -6.22 7.97
C ASN A 210 -2.14 -4.73 8.09
N SER A 211 -1.51 -4.32 9.17
CA SER A 211 -1.24 -2.92 9.51
C SER A 211 0.22 -2.49 9.29
N ALA A 212 1.06 -3.35 8.73
CA ALA A 212 2.44 -3.07 8.39
C ALA A 212 2.63 -3.01 6.86
N PRO A 213 3.44 -2.05 6.36
CA PRO A 213 3.76 -1.98 4.94
C PRO A 213 4.60 -3.17 4.50
N ARG A 214 4.46 -3.55 3.23
CA ARG A 214 5.32 -4.53 2.57
C ARG A 214 6.06 -3.85 1.43
N PHE A 215 7.34 -4.12 1.34
CA PHE A 215 8.17 -3.80 0.19
C PHE A 215 8.30 -5.05 -0.68
N ASN A 216 8.16 -4.89 -2.00
CA ASN A 216 8.26 -6.00 -2.93
C ASN A 216 9.05 -5.60 -4.19
N PHE A 217 9.62 -6.57 -4.88
CA PHE A 217 10.26 -6.38 -6.17
C PHE A 217 9.93 -7.56 -7.09
N HIS A 218 9.38 -7.24 -8.25
CA HIS A 218 9.12 -8.18 -9.33
C HIS A 218 10.22 -8.03 -10.40
N PRO A 219 11.23 -8.90 -10.42
CA PRO A 219 12.36 -8.79 -11.35
C PRO A 219 11.98 -9.22 -12.76
N GLU A 220 12.71 -8.71 -13.76
CA GLU A 220 12.57 -9.14 -15.16
C GLU A 220 12.75 -10.65 -15.37
N SER A 221 13.48 -11.32 -14.48
CA SER A 221 13.69 -12.77 -14.51
C SER A 221 12.44 -13.57 -14.14
N GLY A 222 11.39 -12.94 -13.60
CA GLY A 222 10.19 -13.61 -13.08
C GLY A 222 10.41 -14.38 -11.78
N LEU A 223 11.60 -14.32 -11.18
CA LEU A 223 11.88 -14.94 -9.88
C LEU A 223 11.63 -13.90 -8.78
N GLU A 224 10.44 -13.94 -8.21
CA GLU A 224 10.05 -13.04 -7.14
C GLU A 224 10.84 -13.29 -5.86
N ASN A 225 11.34 -12.23 -5.23
CA ASN A 225 12.01 -12.31 -3.93
C ASN A 225 11.02 -12.40 -2.77
N GLY A 226 9.73 -12.33 -3.04
CA GLY A 226 8.65 -12.30 -2.07
C GLY A 226 8.60 -10.99 -1.27
N PRO A 227 7.41 -10.58 -0.83
CA PRO A 227 7.23 -9.32 -0.12
C PRO A 227 7.87 -9.38 1.27
N ALA A 228 8.66 -8.36 1.61
CA ALA A 228 9.24 -8.18 2.94
C ALA A 228 8.47 -7.11 3.71
N SER A 229 7.88 -7.47 4.85
CA SER A 229 7.30 -6.48 5.77
C SER A 229 8.41 -5.64 6.40
N TYR A 230 8.20 -4.34 6.51
CA TYR A 230 9.11 -3.41 7.17
C TYR A 230 8.35 -2.54 8.18
N GLY A 231 9.06 -1.75 8.97
CA GLY A 231 8.50 -1.05 10.12
C GLY A 231 8.78 -1.78 11.44
N GLN A 232 8.27 -1.23 12.53
CA GLN A 232 8.45 -1.80 13.86
C GLN A 232 7.51 -3.00 14.05
N LYS A 233 8.01 -4.06 14.68
CA LYS A 233 7.22 -5.25 14.97
C LYS A 233 6.02 -4.89 15.84
N ASN A 234 4.83 -5.36 15.45
CA ASN A 234 3.54 -5.12 16.13
C ASN A 234 3.08 -3.65 16.17
N ALA A 235 3.71 -2.74 15.42
CA ALA A 235 3.18 -1.40 15.22
C ALA A 235 2.06 -1.41 14.17
N SER A 236 1.10 -0.49 14.31
CA SER A 236 0.12 -0.19 13.26
C SER A 236 0.55 1.09 12.56
N TYR A 237 0.44 1.06 11.22
CA TYR A 237 0.70 2.21 10.35
C TYR A 237 -0.57 2.61 9.59
N LEU A 238 -1.74 2.30 10.14
CA LEU A 238 -3.03 2.69 9.63
C LEU A 238 -3.58 3.89 10.41
N ASP A 239 -4.43 4.69 9.77
CA ASP A 239 -5.20 5.80 10.33
C ASP A 239 -4.39 7.05 10.73
N GLU A 240 -3.06 7.02 10.60
CA GLU A 240 -2.15 8.14 10.82
C GLU A 240 -1.32 8.42 9.57
N PHE A 241 -0.77 9.65 9.46
CA PHE A 241 0.17 9.97 8.40
C PHE A 241 1.58 9.48 8.72
N HIS A 242 2.13 8.70 7.82
CA HIS A 242 3.51 8.24 7.82
C HIS A 242 4.22 8.62 6.53
N THR A 243 5.55 8.70 6.56
CA THR A 243 6.37 8.95 5.39
C THR A 243 6.95 7.62 4.90
N TYR A 244 6.61 7.24 3.68
CA TYR A 244 7.11 6.04 3.00
C TYR A 244 8.04 6.45 1.88
N GLY A 245 9.24 5.90 1.84
CA GLY A 245 10.22 6.24 0.83
C GLY A 245 11.04 5.06 0.35
N MET A 246 11.80 5.31 -0.71
CA MET A 246 12.75 4.35 -1.28
C MET A 246 13.94 5.08 -1.90
N TYR A 247 15.15 4.62 -1.58
CA TYR A 247 16.34 4.92 -2.35
C TYR A 247 16.67 3.74 -3.27
N TRP A 248 16.79 4.01 -4.55
CA TRP A 248 17.12 3.00 -5.56
C TRP A 248 18.38 3.38 -6.31
N ASP A 249 19.41 2.50 -6.30
CA ASP A 249 20.71 2.72 -6.94
C ASP A 249 20.88 1.99 -8.29
N GLY A 250 19.86 1.23 -8.71
CA GLY A 250 19.89 0.39 -9.91
C GLY A 250 20.15 -1.09 -9.60
N HIS A 251 20.71 -1.43 -8.45
CA HIS A 251 20.96 -2.80 -8.00
C HIS A 251 20.17 -3.15 -6.75
N LEU A 252 20.11 -2.22 -5.82
CA LEU A 252 19.40 -2.34 -4.55
C LEU A 252 18.35 -1.24 -4.43
N ALA A 253 17.24 -1.57 -3.81
CA ALA A 253 16.25 -0.62 -3.35
C ALA A 253 16.15 -0.72 -1.83
N THR A 254 16.32 0.43 -1.16
CA THR A 254 16.28 0.55 0.30
C THR A 254 14.98 1.22 0.68
N PRO A 255 14.02 0.54 1.33
CA PRO A 255 12.81 1.16 1.82
C PRO A 255 13.08 2.03 3.06
N TYR A 256 12.32 3.10 3.19
CA TYR A 256 12.33 4.02 4.32
C TYR A 256 10.93 4.16 4.89
N LEU A 257 10.83 4.27 6.21
CA LEU A 257 9.59 4.57 6.94
C LEU A 257 9.90 5.61 8.00
N ASP A 258 9.21 6.75 7.94
CA ASP A 258 9.43 7.89 8.82
C ASP A 258 10.93 8.29 8.92
N GLY A 259 11.59 8.34 7.75
CA GLY A 259 13.01 8.67 7.62
C GLY A 259 13.98 7.56 8.04
N THR A 260 13.50 6.44 8.58
CA THR A 260 14.35 5.31 9.01
C THR A 260 14.53 4.33 7.85
N PRO A 261 15.79 4.01 7.43
CA PRO A 261 16.04 3.00 6.41
C PRO A 261 15.86 1.58 6.96
N TYR A 262 15.37 0.69 6.11
CA TYR A 262 15.23 -0.74 6.38
C TYR A 262 16.15 -1.56 5.47
N LEU A 263 16.12 -2.88 5.61
CA LEU A 263 17.01 -3.76 4.89
C LEU A 263 16.85 -3.59 3.37
N PRO A 264 17.93 -3.25 2.64
CA PRO A 264 17.89 -3.16 1.19
C PRO A 264 17.49 -4.50 0.55
N GLN A 265 16.70 -4.42 -0.51
CA GLN A 265 16.28 -5.57 -1.31
C GLN A 265 16.93 -5.50 -2.70
N PRO A 266 17.29 -6.65 -3.31
CA PRO A 266 17.72 -6.66 -4.70
C PRO A 266 16.63 -6.08 -5.61
N ALA A 267 16.99 -5.11 -6.43
CA ALA A 267 16.12 -4.44 -7.41
C ALA A 267 16.92 -4.14 -8.68
N GLY A 268 17.52 -5.19 -9.24
CA GLY A 268 18.43 -5.11 -10.37
C GLY A 268 17.75 -4.77 -11.69
N THR A 269 17.42 -3.51 -11.87
CA THR A 269 16.97 -2.93 -13.14
C THR A 269 17.51 -1.51 -13.28
N GLU A 270 17.75 -1.06 -14.53
CA GLU A 270 18.11 0.32 -14.85
C GLU A 270 17.03 1.00 -15.70
N ILE A 271 15.93 0.30 -15.95
CA ILE A 271 14.82 0.81 -16.76
C ILE A 271 14.11 1.91 -15.96
N PRO A 272 13.85 3.10 -16.56
CA PRO A 272 13.06 4.12 -15.89
C PRO A 272 11.66 3.63 -15.52
N LEU A 273 11.23 3.89 -14.28
CA LEU A 273 9.96 3.44 -13.72
C LEU A 273 9.06 4.64 -13.40
N TYR A 274 7.88 4.72 -13.99
CA TYR A 274 6.89 5.72 -13.58
C TYR A 274 6.21 5.31 -12.29
N VAL A 275 5.72 6.30 -11.54
CA VAL A 275 5.20 6.16 -10.19
C VAL A 275 3.69 6.01 -10.22
N ILE A 276 3.14 5.16 -9.35
CA ILE A 276 1.72 4.88 -9.24
C ILE A 276 1.29 4.92 -7.77
N PHE A 277 0.13 5.52 -7.51
CA PHE A 277 -0.63 5.36 -6.27
C PHE A 277 -2.00 4.80 -6.62
N ASN A 278 -2.41 3.76 -5.93
CA ASN A 278 -3.76 3.24 -6.06
C ASN A 278 -4.32 2.69 -4.75
N LEU A 279 -5.64 2.73 -4.67
CA LEU A 279 -6.42 2.01 -3.67
C LEU A 279 -7.30 1.01 -4.42
N THR A 280 -7.31 -0.23 -3.96
CA THR A 280 -8.26 -1.23 -4.45
C THR A 280 -8.81 -2.06 -3.29
N VAL A 281 -9.64 -3.04 -3.58
CA VAL A 281 -10.20 -3.96 -2.58
C VAL A 281 -10.22 -5.37 -3.15
N TYR A 282 -9.86 -6.36 -2.33
CA TYR A 282 -9.95 -7.76 -2.71
C TYR A 282 -11.39 -8.19 -2.97
N ASP A 283 -11.57 -9.03 -3.97
CA ASP A 283 -12.87 -9.63 -4.26
C ASP A 283 -13.39 -10.45 -3.05
N GLY A 284 -14.69 -10.36 -2.81
CA GLY A 284 -15.32 -10.99 -1.63
C GLY A 284 -15.30 -10.15 -0.35
N HIS A 285 -14.63 -9.00 -0.31
CA HIS A 285 -14.65 -8.06 0.81
C HIS A 285 -15.67 -6.93 0.62
N SER A 286 -16.06 -6.27 1.73
CA SER A 286 -17.11 -5.26 1.73
C SER A 286 -16.71 -4.05 2.58
N PRO A 287 -15.70 -3.28 2.14
CA PRO A 287 -15.29 -2.08 2.86
C PRO A 287 -16.39 -1.02 2.93
N PRO A 288 -16.40 -0.15 3.95
CA PRO A 288 -17.29 0.99 4.01
C PRO A 288 -17.09 1.92 2.80
N ALA A 289 -18.19 2.47 2.29
CA ALA A 289 -18.13 3.56 1.31
C ALA A 289 -17.37 4.76 1.88
N GLY A 290 -16.49 5.37 1.08
CA GLY A 290 -15.66 6.48 1.52
C GLY A 290 -14.34 6.08 2.19
N SER A 291 -14.05 4.76 2.33
CA SER A 291 -12.69 4.31 2.67
C SER A 291 -11.70 4.92 1.68
N ASN A 292 -10.60 5.47 2.17
CA ASN A 292 -9.67 6.21 1.32
C ASN A 292 -8.21 6.03 1.72
N MET A 293 -7.34 6.45 0.81
CA MET A 293 -5.94 6.75 1.04
C MET A 293 -5.76 8.24 0.81
N ALA A 294 -5.19 8.96 1.79
CA ALA A 294 -4.88 10.38 1.68
C ALA A 294 -3.38 10.57 1.50
N ILE A 295 -2.99 11.31 0.47
CA ILE A 295 -1.59 11.63 0.15
C ILE A 295 -1.41 13.13 0.38
N ASP A 296 -0.55 13.49 1.35
CA ASP A 296 -0.25 14.87 1.71
C ASP A 296 0.73 15.49 0.69
N TRP A 297 1.79 14.75 0.36
CA TRP A 297 2.75 15.15 -0.66
C TRP A 297 3.55 13.95 -1.18
N VAL A 298 4.19 14.15 -2.34
CA VAL A 298 5.22 13.26 -2.89
C VAL A 298 6.40 14.09 -3.39
N ARG A 299 7.63 13.62 -3.13
CA ARG A 299 8.86 14.31 -3.50
C ARG A 299 9.92 13.31 -3.92
N ALA A 300 10.73 13.68 -4.93
CA ALA A 300 11.87 12.87 -5.35
C ALA A 300 13.13 13.73 -5.50
N TRP A 301 14.28 13.16 -5.12
CA TRP A 301 15.59 13.82 -5.15
C TRP A 301 16.66 12.92 -5.77
N ARG A 302 17.74 13.62 -6.23
CA ARG A 302 19.00 13.01 -6.69
C ARG A 302 20.20 13.58 -5.97
#